data_8396c090692852bdb7da1196f261320d
#
_entry.id   8396c090692852bdb7da1196f261320d
#
_cell.length_a   1.000
_cell.length_b   1.000
_cell.length_c   1.000
_cell.angle_alpha   90.00
_cell.angle_beta   90.00
_cell.angle_gamma   90.00
#
_symmetry.space_group_name_H-M   'P 1'
#
loop_
_entity.id
_entity.type
_entity.pdbx_description
1 polymer ?
#
loop_
_entity_poly.entity_id
_entity_poly.type
_entity_poly.pdbx_seq_one_letter_code
_entity_poly.pdbx_strand_id
1 'polypeptide(L)'
;MLVVAALTFAAIFVALELDENAGSGLSILYLLPVVFVGVELGRRAGIVAGLLAFALYVEWAPSSGVALAPSAYATRALVSVLIGAVAGHLADRMRAAAAEAEVSARHFELAGDLLGTATFDGRFVHLNGAWERCLGWTREELMARPFLDFVHPDDRARTEAEAARAPAGDGSARFTNRYRTKDGRWRTIEWHTWIDSERQLIHAAARDVTERFAAEAAQREAEERFRRAFDDSATGMAVVGVDGESRDVLLDANDSLGRIFACPREQLVGTRALSAMVDPAQAPLLARGMDELLRGADAVHRGEYRVVRPGGVRVWLDLTASLVRDGDGRPRYRLVQVLDVTERKGAEERLRFLADHDPLSGLFNRRRFEAELQRELDLSASRARGGVLLLLDVDRFKAINDTLGHAVGDAVIARLGDALRSRLRSADVVARLGGDEFAAILRRVDLPAAHEVARDLQAVVAQRLASVVGDAHGPVTLSAGLVPIAEDASADELLSQADRALYAAKAAGRDRVVAGDDPGSGALLARAAPVRPRPS
;
A
#
# COMPACT_ATOMS: atom_id res chain seq x y z
N MET A 1 -42.75 -54.16 -35.17
CA MET A 1 -43.85 -53.19 -35.44
C MET A 1 -44.41 -53.39 -36.85
N LEU A 2 -43.69 -53.14 -37.93
CA LEU A 2 -44.13 -53.40 -39.33
C LEU A 2 -44.61 -54.82 -39.57
N VAL A 3 -43.92 -55.82 -38.99
CA VAL A 3 -44.29 -57.23 -39.02
C VAL A 3 -45.65 -57.49 -38.34
N VAL A 4 -45.87 -56.87 -37.16
CA VAL A 4 -47.14 -56.96 -36.43
C VAL A 4 -48.30 -56.36 -37.25
N ALA A 5 -48.07 -55.18 -37.84
CA ALA A 5 -49.05 -54.56 -38.69
C ALA A 5 -49.36 -55.39 -39.95
N ALA A 6 -48.32 -55.95 -40.61
CA ALA A 6 -48.46 -56.83 -41.76
C ALA A 6 -49.21 -58.12 -41.39
N LEU A 7 -48.88 -58.75 -40.24
CA LEU A 7 -49.57 -59.92 -39.75
C LEU A 7 -51.05 -59.62 -39.41
N THR A 8 -51.33 -58.45 -38.86
CA THR A 8 -52.69 -58.02 -38.55
C THR A 8 -53.50 -57.82 -39.84
N PHE A 9 -52.92 -57.16 -40.86
CA PHE A 9 -53.55 -57.03 -42.17
C PHE A 9 -53.81 -58.40 -42.81
N ALA A 10 -52.82 -59.33 -42.79
CA ALA A 10 -52.97 -60.68 -43.32
C ALA A 10 -54.02 -61.48 -42.55
N ALA A 11 -54.03 -61.43 -41.23
CA ALA A 11 -55.04 -62.11 -40.42
C ALA A 11 -56.45 -61.61 -40.66
N ILE A 12 -56.65 -60.31 -40.80
CA ILE A 12 -57.95 -59.73 -41.14
C ILE A 12 -58.37 -60.13 -42.57
N PHE A 13 -57.42 -60.14 -43.52
CA PHE A 13 -57.67 -60.57 -44.88
C PHE A 13 -58.14 -62.02 -44.91
N VAL A 14 -57.44 -62.94 -44.26
CA VAL A 14 -57.76 -64.36 -44.16
C VAL A 14 -59.10 -64.58 -43.45
N ALA A 15 -59.37 -63.81 -42.37
CA ALA A 15 -60.65 -63.91 -41.64
C ALA A 15 -61.83 -63.49 -42.52
N LEU A 16 -61.65 -62.51 -43.37
CA LEU A 16 -62.67 -62.04 -44.29
C LEU A 16 -62.91 -63.01 -45.48
N GLU A 17 -61.87 -63.71 -45.90
CA GLU A 17 -62.00 -64.76 -46.95
C GLU A 17 -62.69 -66.03 -46.44
N LEU A 18 -62.61 -66.33 -45.16
CA LEU A 18 -63.21 -67.50 -44.48
C LEU A 18 -64.69 -67.30 -44.06
N ASP A 19 -65.17 -66.09 -44.03
CA ASP A 19 -66.51 -65.77 -43.60
C ASP A 19 -67.44 -65.52 -44.85
N GLU A 20 -68.12 -66.57 -45.28
CA GLU A 20 -69.12 -66.47 -46.42
C GLU A 20 -70.26 -65.52 -46.16
N ASN A 21 -70.48 -65.04 -44.92
CA ASN A 21 -71.55 -64.13 -44.54
C ASN A 21 -71.05 -62.74 -44.14
N ALA A 22 -69.77 -62.41 -44.37
CA ALA A 22 -69.18 -61.14 -43.96
C ALA A 22 -69.80 -59.96 -44.74
N GLY A 23 -71.04 -59.66 -44.39
CA GLY A 23 -71.73 -58.41 -44.86
C GLY A 23 -70.91 -57.18 -44.41
N SER A 24 -71.32 -56.02 -44.84
CA SER A 24 -70.66 -54.70 -44.79
C SER A 24 -70.03 -54.29 -43.46
N GLY A 25 -70.22 -55.05 -42.35
CA GLY A 25 -69.69 -54.75 -41.02
C GLY A 25 -68.22 -55.09 -40.83
N LEU A 26 -67.72 -56.23 -41.39
CA LEU A 26 -66.35 -56.68 -41.21
C LEU A 26 -65.30 -55.83 -42.00
N SER A 27 -65.77 -55.16 -43.07
CA SER A 27 -64.89 -54.27 -43.83
C SER A 27 -64.32 -53.08 -43.01
N ILE A 28 -64.90 -52.76 -41.84
CA ILE A 28 -64.42 -51.74 -40.91
C ILE A 28 -63.11 -52.20 -40.21
N LEU A 29 -62.92 -53.49 -40.07
CA LEU A 29 -61.71 -54.05 -39.39
C LEU A 29 -60.43 -53.69 -40.09
N TYR A 30 -60.41 -53.39 -41.41
CA TYR A 30 -59.22 -52.88 -42.12
C TYR A 30 -58.72 -51.53 -41.61
N LEU A 31 -59.59 -50.74 -40.94
CA LEU A 31 -59.22 -49.48 -40.36
C LEU A 31 -58.38 -49.60 -39.13
N LEU A 32 -58.46 -50.72 -38.36
CA LEU A 32 -57.66 -50.95 -37.16
C LEU A 32 -56.15 -50.95 -37.43
N PRO A 33 -55.64 -51.75 -38.39
CA PRO A 33 -54.21 -51.68 -38.75
C PRO A 33 -53.82 -50.33 -39.33
N VAL A 34 -54.71 -49.65 -40.06
CA VAL A 34 -54.40 -48.30 -40.63
C VAL A 34 -54.19 -47.30 -39.48
N VAL A 35 -55.11 -47.28 -38.52
CA VAL A 35 -54.97 -46.42 -37.32
C VAL A 35 -53.71 -46.78 -36.54
N PHE A 36 -53.47 -48.07 -36.31
CA PHE A 36 -52.28 -48.54 -35.61
C PHE A 36 -50.98 -48.11 -36.26
N VAL A 37 -50.84 -48.32 -37.60
CA VAL A 37 -49.68 -47.85 -38.36
C VAL A 37 -49.55 -46.34 -38.34
N GLY A 38 -50.67 -45.60 -38.49
CA GLY A 38 -50.68 -44.14 -38.37
C GLY A 38 -50.18 -43.68 -37.04
N VAL A 39 -50.71 -44.20 -35.92
CA VAL A 39 -50.30 -43.82 -34.55
C VAL A 39 -48.83 -44.15 -34.26
N GLU A 40 -48.35 -45.30 -34.69
CA GLU A 40 -46.99 -45.75 -34.39
C GLU A 40 -45.91 -45.14 -35.29
N LEU A 41 -46.19 -45.06 -36.61
CA LEU A 41 -45.18 -44.70 -37.61
C LEU A 41 -45.41 -43.30 -38.23
N GLY A 42 -46.47 -42.64 -37.82
CA GLY A 42 -46.73 -41.24 -38.19
C GLY A 42 -47.57 -41.08 -39.47
N ARG A 43 -47.81 -39.82 -39.85
CA ARG A 43 -48.74 -39.43 -40.93
C ARG A 43 -48.46 -40.10 -42.27
N ARG A 44 -47.20 -40.14 -42.69
CA ARG A 44 -46.84 -40.72 -43.99
C ARG A 44 -47.12 -42.21 -44.04
N ALA A 45 -46.80 -42.93 -43.02
CA ALA A 45 -47.05 -44.36 -42.90
C ALA A 45 -48.53 -44.66 -42.79
N GLY A 46 -49.30 -43.87 -42.08
CA GLY A 46 -50.78 -43.97 -41.98
C GLY A 46 -51.49 -43.81 -43.35
N ILE A 47 -51.02 -42.83 -44.19
CA ILE A 47 -51.49 -42.68 -45.57
C ILE A 47 -51.22 -43.90 -46.40
N VAL A 48 -49.96 -44.41 -46.35
CA VAL A 48 -49.55 -45.62 -47.07
C VAL A 48 -50.36 -46.83 -46.65
N ALA A 49 -50.58 -47.01 -45.35
CA ALA A 49 -51.39 -48.06 -44.78
C ALA A 49 -52.85 -47.96 -45.23
N GLY A 50 -53.42 -46.76 -45.27
CA GLY A 50 -54.77 -46.51 -45.80
C GLY A 50 -54.91 -46.89 -47.28
N LEU A 51 -53.93 -46.55 -48.11
CA LEU A 51 -53.90 -46.94 -49.53
C LEU A 51 -53.77 -48.48 -49.69
N LEU A 52 -52.89 -49.10 -48.86
CA LEU A 52 -52.72 -50.54 -48.86
C LEU A 52 -53.97 -51.27 -48.41
N ALA A 53 -54.63 -50.79 -47.36
CA ALA A 53 -55.91 -51.34 -46.89
C ALA A 53 -57.00 -51.26 -47.95
N PHE A 54 -57.02 -50.14 -48.70
CA PHE A 54 -57.93 -49.95 -49.79
C PHE A 54 -57.60 -50.89 -50.95
N ALA A 55 -56.33 -51.05 -51.34
CA ALA A 55 -55.92 -51.98 -52.39
C ALA A 55 -56.30 -53.44 -52.09
N LEU A 56 -56.05 -53.88 -50.87
CA LEU A 56 -56.47 -55.22 -50.39
C LEU A 56 -58.00 -55.37 -50.40
N TYR A 57 -58.72 -54.31 -50.04
CA TYR A 57 -60.19 -54.32 -50.10
C TYR A 57 -60.70 -54.44 -51.61
N VAL A 58 -60.10 -53.73 -52.51
CA VAL A 58 -60.45 -53.79 -53.99
C VAL A 58 -60.24 -55.17 -54.51
N GLU A 59 -59.19 -55.90 -54.10
CA GLU A 59 -58.91 -57.27 -54.58
C GLU A 59 -59.90 -58.29 -53.99
N TRP A 60 -60.27 -58.11 -52.67
CA TRP A 60 -61.20 -59.02 -51.98
C TRP A 60 -62.64 -58.86 -52.48
N ALA A 61 -63.14 -57.64 -52.71
CA ALA A 61 -64.54 -57.36 -52.97
C ALA A 61 -65.15 -58.14 -54.12
N PRO A 62 -64.47 -58.33 -55.31
CA PRO A 62 -64.98 -59.13 -56.41
C PRO A 62 -65.01 -60.63 -56.09
N SER A 63 -63.98 -61.14 -55.33
CA SER A 63 -63.91 -62.57 -54.97
C SER A 63 -65.04 -63.01 -54.03
N SER A 64 -65.58 -62.12 -53.28
CA SER A 64 -66.61 -62.31 -52.28
C SER A 64 -68.03 -62.01 -52.80
N GLY A 65 -68.21 -61.80 -54.11
CA GLY A 65 -69.50 -61.53 -54.71
C GLY A 65 -70.12 -60.15 -54.36
N VAL A 66 -69.39 -59.24 -53.78
CA VAL A 66 -69.84 -57.91 -53.40
C VAL A 66 -69.65 -56.90 -54.55
N ALA A 67 -70.69 -56.70 -55.38
CA ALA A 67 -70.71 -55.70 -56.42
C ALA A 67 -71.03 -54.29 -55.82
N LEU A 68 -70.06 -53.42 -55.72
CA LEU A 68 -70.24 -52.05 -55.27
C LEU A 68 -70.22 -51.08 -56.44
N ALA A 69 -71.00 -49.98 -56.27
CA ALA A 69 -70.93 -48.88 -57.23
C ALA A 69 -69.56 -48.19 -57.16
N PRO A 70 -69.00 -47.64 -58.29
CA PRO A 70 -67.70 -46.96 -58.27
C PRO A 70 -67.54 -45.86 -57.23
N SER A 71 -68.62 -45.16 -56.86
CA SER A 71 -68.66 -44.15 -55.83
C SER A 71 -68.38 -44.72 -54.40
N ALA A 72 -68.79 -45.97 -54.13
CA ALA A 72 -68.54 -46.63 -52.88
C ALA A 72 -67.06 -47.01 -52.67
N TYR A 73 -66.37 -47.40 -53.74
CA TYR A 73 -64.91 -47.65 -53.69
C TYR A 73 -64.14 -46.31 -53.41
N ALA A 74 -64.55 -45.22 -54.14
CA ALA A 74 -63.93 -43.93 -53.94
C ALA A 74 -64.09 -43.40 -52.47
N THR A 75 -65.30 -43.58 -51.88
CA THR A 75 -65.55 -43.18 -50.50
C THR A 75 -64.73 -43.96 -49.51
N ARG A 76 -64.59 -45.31 -49.71
CA ARG A 76 -63.76 -46.14 -48.77
C ARG A 76 -62.28 -45.85 -48.90
N ALA A 77 -61.78 -45.59 -50.08
CA ALA A 77 -60.40 -45.13 -50.30
C ALA A 77 -60.16 -43.83 -49.57
N LEU A 78 -61.04 -42.86 -49.74
CA LEU A 78 -60.91 -41.57 -49.13
C LEU A 78 -60.94 -41.68 -47.58
N VAL A 79 -61.89 -42.48 -47.05
CA VAL A 79 -62.04 -42.67 -45.59
C VAL A 79 -60.83 -43.38 -45.01
N SER A 80 -60.31 -44.47 -45.62
CA SER A 80 -59.13 -45.17 -45.13
C SER A 80 -57.90 -44.32 -45.12
N VAL A 81 -57.64 -43.58 -46.19
CA VAL A 81 -56.51 -42.65 -46.29
C VAL A 81 -56.64 -41.48 -45.31
N LEU A 82 -57.87 -40.93 -45.21
CA LEU A 82 -58.15 -39.81 -44.29
C LEU A 82 -57.95 -40.24 -42.82
N ILE A 83 -58.46 -41.38 -42.42
CA ILE A 83 -58.28 -41.93 -41.04
C ILE A 83 -56.81 -42.16 -40.73
N GLY A 84 -56.07 -42.79 -41.65
CA GLY A 84 -54.63 -42.98 -41.47
C GLY A 84 -53.83 -41.69 -41.39
N ALA A 85 -54.19 -40.73 -42.25
CA ALA A 85 -53.56 -39.42 -42.25
C ALA A 85 -53.86 -38.62 -40.96
N VAL A 86 -55.11 -38.61 -40.48
CA VAL A 86 -55.50 -37.89 -39.27
C VAL A 86 -54.91 -38.56 -38.01
N ALA A 87 -55.00 -39.89 -37.90
CA ALA A 87 -54.42 -40.61 -36.76
C ALA A 87 -52.90 -40.39 -36.68
N GLY A 88 -52.22 -40.52 -37.81
CA GLY A 88 -50.79 -40.28 -37.87
C GLY A 88 -50.37 -38.83 -37.62
N HIS A 89 -51.16 -37.86 -38.14
CA HIS A 89 -50.89 -36.45 -37.86
C HIS A 89 -51.06 -36.10 -36.35
N LEU A 90 -52.12 -36.64 -35.72
CA LEU A 90 -52.34 -36.40 -34.31
C LEU A 90 -51.23 -37.00 -33.44
N ALA A 91 -50.80 -38.24 -33.78
CA ALA A 91 -49.70 -38.92 -33.09
C ALA A 91 -48.37 -38.19 -33.28
N ASP A 92 -48.08 -37.68 -34.48
CA ASP A 92 -46.85 -36.88 -34.74
C ASP A 92 -46.89 -35.58 -33.93
N ARG A 93 -48.02 -34.90 -33.84
CA ARG A 93 -48.18 -33.69 -33.03
C ARG A 93 -48.01 -33.99 -31.54
N MET A 94 -48.57 -35.08 -31.05
CA MET A 94 -48.40 -35.49 -29.63
C MET A 94 -46.93 -35.84 -29.30
N ARG A 95 -46.25 -36.56 -30.18
CA ARG A 95 -44.85 -36.88 -30.04
C ARG A 95 -43.95 -35.64 -30.10
N ALA A 96 -44.20 -34.72 -31.02
CA ALA A 96 -43.50 -33.47 -31.12
C ALA A 96 -43.70 -32.63 -29.84
N ALA A 97 -44.91 -32.50 -29.35
CA ALA A 97 -45.20 -31.78 -28.09
C ALA A 97 -44.54 -32.43 -26.87
N ALA A 98 -44.55 -33.77 -26.78
CA ALA A 98 -43.86 -34.49 -25.72
C ALA A 98 -42.34 -34.32 -25.77
N ALA A 99 -41.75 -34.37 -26.96
CA ALA A 99 -40.31 -34.15 -27.14
C ALA A 99 -39.91 -32.70 -26.80
N GLU A 100 -40.70 -31.73 -27.18
CA GLU A 100 -40.49 -30.32 -26.84
C GLU A 100 -40.60 -30.08 -25.32
N ALA A 101 -41.59 -30.69 -24.69
CA ALA A 101 -41.76 -30.64 -23.21
C ALA A 101 -40.59 -31.31 -22.50
N GLU A 102 -40.04 -32.43 -22.98
CA GLU A 102 -38.88 -33.12 -22.43
C GLU A 102 -37.61 -32.27 -22.54
N VAL A 103 -37.38 -31.67 -23.72
CA VAL A 103 -36.25 -30.75 -23.94
C VAL A 103 -36.37 -29.55 -23.01
N SER A 104 -37.54 -28.96 -22.89
CA SER A 104 -37.78 -27.81 -22.03
C SER A 104 -37.56 -28.15 -20.54
N ALA A 105 -38.06 -29.29 -20.09
CA ALA A 105 -37.83 -29.79 -18.73
C ALA A 105 -36.33 -30.03 -18.46
N ARG A 106 -35.62 -30.58 -19.44
CA ARG A 106 -34.19 -30.81 -19.34
C ARG A 106 -33.38 -29.51 -19.29
N HIS A 107 -33.75 -28.50 -20.07
CA HIS A 107 -33.14 -27.17 -20.00
C HIS A 107 -33.36 -26.52 -18.63
N PHE A 108 -34.55 -26.63 -18.10
CA PHE A 108 -34.87 -26.13 -16.76
C PHE A 108 -34.01 -26.79 -15.68
N GLU A 109 -33.86 -28.14 -15.72
CA GLU A 109 -33.05 -28.88 -14.71
C GLU A 109 -31.54 -28.61 -14.85
N LEU A 110 -31.01 -28.43 -16.06
CA LEU A 110 -29.59 -28.24 -16.31
C LEU A 110 -29.15 -26.77 -16.21
N ALA A 111 -30.05 -25.83 -16.07
CA ALA A 111 -29.70 -24.43 -15.92
C ALA A 111 -28.77 -24.21 -14.71
N GLY A 112 -27.74 -23.39 -14.90
CA GLY A 112 -26.82 -23.01 -13.81
C GLY A 112 -27.43 -22.04 -12.82
N ASP A 113 -28.38 -21.22 -13.28
CA ASP A 113 -29.13 -20.29 -12.45
C ASP A 113 -30.24 -21.02 -11.66
N LEU A 114 -30.61 -20.47 -10.50
CA LEU A 114 -31.71 -20.97 -9.68
C LEU A 114 -33.04 -20.58 -10.32
N LEU A 115 -33.68 -21.54 -10.98
CA LEU A 115 -35.00 -21.33 -11.58
C LEU A 115 -36.08 -21.87 -10.66
N GLY A 116 -37.15 -21.09 -10.47
CA GLY A 116 -38.25 -21.52 -9.60
C GLY A 116 -39.54 -20.79 -9.90
N THR A 117 -40.62 -21.39 -9.41
CA THR A 117 -41.93 -20.79 -9.42
C THR A 117 -42.49 -20.84 -7.99
N ALA A 118 -43.06 -19.75 -7.54
CA ALA A 118 -43.70 -19.67 -6.23
C ALA A 118 -45.12 -19.15 -6.36
N THR A 119 -45.95 -19.45 -5.38
CA THR A 119 -47.30 -18.90 -5.22
C THR A 119 -47.24 -17.56 -4.49
N PHE A 120 -48.34 -16.79 -4.52
CA PHE A 120 -48.42 -15.49 -3.85
C PHE A 120 -48.42 -15.60 -2.32
N ASP A 121 -48.75 -16.77 -1.77
CA ASP A 121 -48.65 -17.08 -0.34
C ASP A 121 -47.19 -17.44 0.09
N GLY A 122 -46.23 -17.28 -0.83
CA GLY A 122 -44.82 -17.39 -0.52
C GLY A 122 -44.24 -18.80 -0.51
N ARG A 123 -44.87 -19.77 -1.17
CA ARG A 123 -44.37 -21.17 -1.26
C ARG A 123 -43.85 -21.49 -2.65
N PHE A 124 -42.71 -22.16 -2.68
CA PHE A 124 -42.21 -22.70 -3.92
C PHE A 124 -43.07 -23.87 -4.40
N VAL A 125 -43.39 -23.87 -5.71
CA VAL A 125 -44.16 -24.92 -6.40
C VAL A 125 -43.23 -25.74 -7.31
N HIS A 126 -42.26 -25.07 -7.93
CA HIS A 126 -41.34 -25.70 -8.87
C HIS A 126 -39.94 -25.15 -8.67
N LEU A 127 -38.95 -26.01 -8.58
CA LEU A 127 -37.54 -25.65 -8.41
C LEU A 127 -36.66 -26.56 -9.28
N ASN A 128 -35.65 -26.01 -9.95
CA ASN A 128 -34.66 -26.81 -10.64
C ASN A 128 -33.56 -27.35 -9.69
N GLY A 129 -32.71 -28.26 -10.19
CA GLY A 129 -31.66 -28.86 -9.37
C GLY A 129 -30.55 -27.91 -8.91
N ALA A 130 -30.48 -26.68 -9.46
CA ALA A 130 -29.51 -25.67 -9.01
C ALA A 130 -29.72 -25.25 -7.55
N TRP A 131 -30.95 -25.25 -7.06
CA TRP A 131 -31.29 -24.92 -5.68
C TRP A 131 -30.63 -25.83 -4.66
N GLU A 132 -30.68 -27.15 -4.91
CA GLU A 132 -30.04 -28.13 -4.03
C GLU A 132 -28.53 -27.96 -4.02
N ARG A 133 -27.94 -27.74 -5.20
CA ARG A 133 -26.49 -27.52 -5.33
C ARG A 133 -26.03 -26.23 -4.64
N CYS A 134 -26.82 -25.18 -4.72
CA CYS A 134 -26.48 -23.87 -4.18
C CYS A 134 -26.68 -23.79 -2.66
N LEU A 135 -27.88 -24.21 -2.19
CA LEU A 135 -28.28 -24.01 -0.80
C LEU A 135 -28.12 -25.27 0.06
N GLY A 136 -27.97 -26.47 -0.53
CA GLY A 136 -27.84 -27.74 0.17
C GLY A 136 -29.14 -28.30 0.78
N TRP A 137 -30.26 -27.57 0.64
CA TRP A 137 -31.60 -28.07 1.01
C TRP A 137 -32.14 -28.91 -0.14
N THR A 138 -32.90 -29.98 0.16
CA THR A 138 -33.66 -30.67 -0.90
C THR A 138 -34.82 -29.81 -1.40
N ARG A 139 -35.27 -30.07 -2.63
CA ARG A 139 -36.42 -29.34 -3.20
C ARG A 139 -37.67 -29.51 -2.33
N GLU A 140 -37.91 -30.70 -1.78
CA GLU A 140 -39.01 -31.00 -0.87
C GLU A 140 -38.92 -30.16 0.41
N GLU A 141 -37.73 -30.01 1.00
CA GLU A 141 -37.50 -29.17 2.18
C GLU A 141 -37.78 -27.69 1.89
N LEU A 142 -37.35 -27.20 0.70
CA LEU A 142 -37.59 -25.82 0.27
C LEU A 142 -39.09 -25.55 -0.01
N MET A 143 -39.77 -26.49 -0.63
CA MET A 143 -41.21 -26.37 -0.95
C MET A 143 -42.13 -26.56 0.28
N ALA A 144 -41.63 -27.26 1.31
CA ALA A 144 -42.41 -27.51 2.52
C ALA A 144 -42.66 -26.26 3.39
N ARG A 145 -41.89 -25.21 3.19
CA ARG A 145 -41.93 -23.98 4.01
C ARG A 145 -42.06 -22.74 3.13
N PRO A 146 -42.56 -21.62 3.68
CA PRO A 146 -42.47 -20.33 2.98
C PRO A 146 -41.01 -19.96 2.66
N PHE A 147 -40.75 -19.39 1.49
CA PHE A 147 -39.41 -19.00 1.09
C PHE A 147 -38.79 -17.95 2.02
N LEU A 148 -39.60 -17.13 2.71
CA LEU A 148 -39.16 -16.15 3.71
C LEU A 148 -38.45 -16.79 4.91
N ASP A 149 -38.73 -18.08 5.22
CA ASP A 149 -38.03 -18.79 6.31
C ASP A 149 -36.53 -18.97 6.04
N PHE A 150 -36.18 -19.02 4.78
CA PHE A 150 -34.78 -19.15 4.33
C PHE A 150 -34.10 -17.80 4.16
N VAL A 151 -34.82 -16.70 4.15
CA VAL A 151 -34.31 -15.33 3.99
C VAL A 151 -33.76 -14.81 5.31
N HIS A 152 -32.64 -14.09 5.23
CA HIS A 152 -32.03 -13.42 6.39
C HIS A 152 -33.06 -12.49 7.06
N PRO A 153 -33.14 -12.45 8.41
CA PRO A 153 -34.13 -11.63 9.12
C PRO A 153 -34.19 -10.18 8.64
N ASP A 154 -33.05 -9.52 8.45
CA ASP A 154 -32.98 -8.11 8.00
C ASP A 154 -33.52 -7.91 6.58
N ASP A 155 -33.49 -8.95 5.74
CA ASP A 155 -33.87 -8.86 4.32
C ASP A 155 -35.33 -9.25 4.09
N ARG A 156 -36.04 -9.82 5.11
CA ARG A 156 -37.42 -10.34 4.99
C ARG A 156 -38.40 -9.30 4.55
N ALA A 157 -38.46 -8.17 5.26
CA ALA A 157 -39.41 -7.10 4.97
C ALA A 157 -39.26 -6.55 3.53
N ARG A 158 -38.00 -6.41 3.07
CA ARG A 158 -37.74 -5.98 1.70
C ARG A 158 -38.11 -7.06 0.68
N THR A 159 -37.80 -8.32 0.96
CA THR A 159 -38.12 -9.44 0.09
C THR A 159 -39.65 -9.58 -0.06
N GLU A 160 -40.40 -9.46 1.03
CA GLU A 160 -41.86 -9.50 1.03
C GLU A 160 -42.46 -8.34 0.23
N ALA A 161 -41.93 -7.13 0.44
CA ALA A 161 -42.37 -5.96 -0.31
C ALA A 161 -42.09 -6.08 -1.83
N GLU A 162 -40.95 -6.64 -2.23
CA GLU A 162 -40.62 -6.87 -3.65
C GLU A 162 -41.47 -8.01 -4.25
N ALA A 163 -41.76 -9.06 -3.47
CA ALA A 163 -42.67 -10.13 -3.90
C ALA A 163 -44.12 -9.65 -4.02
N ALA A 164 -44.55 -8.72 -3.15
CA ALA A 164 -45.89 -8.13 -3.17
C ALA A 164 -46.05 -6.98 -4.18
N ARG A 165 -44.93 -6.39 -4.65
CA ARG A 165 -44.95 -5.42 -5.76
C ARG A 165 -45.23 -6.13 -7.06
N ALA A 166 -46.46 -6.64 -7.22
CA ALA A 166 -47.01 -7.04 -8.51
C ALA A 166 -47.14 -5.79 -9.37
N PRO A 167 -46.32 -5.54 -10.37
CA PRO A 167 -46.61 -4.41 -11.25
C PRO A 167 -47.87 -4.75 -12.01
N ALA A 168 -48.78 -3.85 -12.01
CA ALA A 168 -49.90 -3.87 -12.96
C ALA A 168 -49.28 -3.69 -14.36
N GLY A 169 -49.03 -4.82 -15.08
CA GLY A 169 -48.47 -4.83 -16.44
C GLY A 169 -46.95 -4.91 -16.48
N ASP A 170 -46.44 -5.96 -17.12
CA ASP A 170 -45.07 -6.16 -17.59
C ASP A 170 -43.90 -5.93 -16.57
N GLY A 171 -44.11 -6.29 -15.34
CA GLY A 171 -43.19 -6.01 -14.27
C GLY A 171 -42.26 -7.14 -13.91
N SER A 172 -41.02 -6.98 -14.30
CA SER A 172 -39.93 -7.73 -13.66
C SER A 172 -39.34 -6.94 -12.49
N ALA A 173 -39.19 -7.55 -11.32
CA ALA A 173 -38.45 -6.97 -10.22
C ALA A 173 -37.04 -7.55 -10.18
N ARG A 174 -36.05 -6.69 -9.89
CA ARG A 174 -34.68 -7.11 -9.66
C ARG A 174 -34.25 -6.66 -8.27
N PHE A 175 -33.82 -7.61 -7.45
CA PHE A 175 -33.33 -7.32 -6.09
C PHE A 175 -32.35 -8.39 -5.63
N THR A 176 -31.67 -8.14 -4.53
CA THR A 176 -30.78 -9.10 -3.88
C THR A 176 -31.20 -9.31 -2.44
N ASN A 177 -31.05 -10.54 -1.95
CA ASN A 177 -31.24 -10.87 -0.54
C ASN A 177 -30.32 -12.02 -0.13
N ARG A 178 -30.23 -12.29 1.16
CA ARG A 178 -29.43 -13.39 1.72
C ARG A 178 -30.33 -14.58 2.03
N TYR A 179 -29.96 -15.75 1.48
CA TYR A 179 -30.59 -17.04 1.76
C TYR A 179 -29.71 -17.91 2.64
N ARG A 180 -30.32 -18.62 3.59
CA ARG A 180 -29.62 -19.54 4.48
C ARG A 180 -29.42 -20.89 3.83
N THR A 181 -28.19 -21.37 3.79
CA THR A 181 -27.83 -22.73 3.39
C THR A 181 -28.15 -23.72 4.51
N LYS A 182 -28.21 -25.01 4.19
CA LYS A 182 -28.50 -26.08 5.17
C LYS A 182 -27.44 -26.20 6.25
N ASP A 183 -26.17 -25.87 5.94
CA ASP A 183 -25.04 -25.81 6.88
C ASP A 183 -24.99 -24.50 7.70
N GLY A 184 -26.00 -23.63 7.56
CA GLY A 184 -26.17 -22.41 8.36
C GLY A 184 -25.47 -21.16 7.79
N ARG A 185 -24.74 -21.25 6.69
CA ARG A 185 -24.11 -20.10 6.02
C ARG A 185 -25.12 -19.26 5.25
N TRP A 186 -24.74 -18.07 4.85
CA TRP A 186 -25.55 -17.17 4.05
C TRP A 186 -25.01 -17.07 2.63
N ARG A 187 -25.91 -17.16 1.65
CA ARG A 187 -25.65 -16.90 0.23
C ARG A 187 -26.39 -15.65 -0.20
N THR A 188 -25.72 -14.77 -0.92
CA THR A 188 -26.33 -13.59 -1.53
C THR A 188 -26.89 -13.97 -2.88
N ILE A 189 -28.20 -13.89 -3.01
CA ILE A 189 -28.94 -14.29 -4.21
C ILE A 189 -29.47 -13.04 -4.91
N GLU A 190 -29.16 -12.87 -6.18
CA GLU A 190 -29.69 -11.83 -7.05
C GLU A 190 -30.88 -12.39 -7.82
N TRP A 191 -32.02 -11.73 -7.72
CA TRP A 191 -33.31 -12.17 -8.24
C TRP A 191 -33.74 -11.38 -9.46
N HIS A 192 -34.34 -12.09 -10.42
CA HIS A 192 -35.23 -11.58 -11.47
C HIS A 192 -36.55 -12.30 -11.34
N THR A 193 -37.64 -11.58 -11.10
CA THR A 193 -38.96 -12.18 -10.92
C THR A 193 -39.94 -11.63 -11.93
N TRP A 194 -40.81 -12.50 -12.41
CA TRP A 194 -41.96 -12.16 -13.26
C TRP A 194 -43.24 -12.68 -12.61
N ILE A 195 -44.30 -11.92 -12.71
CA ILE A 195 -45.57 -12.23 -12.09
C ILE A 195 -46.57 -12.67 -13.16
N ASP A 196 -47.13 -13.87 -12.99
CA ASP A 196 -48.29 -14.38 -13.74
C ASP A 196 -49.53 -14.17 -12.87
N SER A 197 -50.21 -13.03 -13.06
CA SER A 197 -51.40 -12.65 -12.28
C SER A 197 -52.60 -13.54 -12.57
N GLU A 198 -52.69 -14.12 -13.78
CA GLU A 198 -53.80 -15.03 -14.12
C GLU A 198 -53.73 -16.34 -13.36
N ARG A 199 -52.48 -16.85 -13.20
CA ARG A 199 -52.21 -18.11 -12.48
C ARG A 199 -51.84 -17.92 -11.03
N GLN A 200 -51.71 -16.67 -10.57
CA GLN A 200 -51.24 -16.31 -9.23
C GLN A 200 -49.88 -16.94 -8.91
N LEU A 201 -48.96 -16.86 -9.87
CA LEU A 201 -47.60 -17.43 -9.77
C LEU A 201 -46.54 -16.34 -9.95
N ILE A 202 -45.44 -16.52 -9.23
CA ILE A 202 -44.20 -15.74 -9.35
C ILE A 202 -43.17 -16.66 -10.00
N HIS A 203 -42.73 -16.33 -11.19
CA HIS A 203 -41.59 -16.99 -11.83
C HIS A 203 -40.33 -16.27 -11.46
N ALA A 204 -39.31 -17.00 -11.07
CA ALA A 204 -38.04 -16.44 -10.63
C ALA A 204 -36.85 -17.10 -11.33
N ALA A 205 -35.93 -16.27 -11.81
CA ALA A 205 -34.58 -16.66 -12.14
C ALA A 205 -33.65 -15.95 -11.15
N ALA A 206 -32.78 -16.71 -10.47
CA ALA A 206 -31.91 -16.17 -9.47
C ALA A 206 -30.48 -16.69 -9.61
N ARG A 207 -29.51 -15.91 -9.16
CA ARG A 207 -28.10 -16.22 -9.27
C ARG A 207 -27.41 -16.03 -7.94
N ASP A 208 -26.56 -17.00 -7.54
CA ASP A 208 -25.64 -16.82 -6.43
C ASP A 208 -24.54 -15.83 -6.81
N VAL A 209 -24.49 -14.71 -6.13
CA VAL A 209 -23.52 -13.63 -6.33
C VAL A 209 -22.62 -13.44 -5.10
N THR A 210 -22.60 -14.42 -4.20
CA THR A 210 -21.87 -14.36 -2.92
C THR A 210 -20.39 -14.10 -3.13
N GLU A 211 -19.74 -14.85 -4.03
CA GLU A 211 -18.31 -14.69 -4.31
C GLU A 211 -17.99 -13.31 -4.91
N ARG A 212 -18.84 -12.83 -5.82
CA ARG A 212 -18.67 -11.50 -6.41
C ARG A 212 -18.74 -10.41 -5.34
N PHE A 213 -19.78 -10.43 -4.49
CA PHE A 213 -19.94 -9.44 -3.40
C PHE A 213 -18.82 -9.55 -2.36
N ALA A 214 -18.37 -10.77 -2.03
CA ALA A 214 -17.24 -10.97 -1.11
C ALA A 214 -15.93 -10.42 -1.68
N ALA A 215 -15.66 -10.63 -2.97
CA ALA A 215 -14.47 -10.09 -3.65
C ALA A 215 -14.50 -8.55 -3.71
N GLU A 216 -15.64 -7.97 -4.08
CA GLU A 216 -15.82 -6.51 -4.10
C GLU A 216 -15.69 -5.88 -2.70
N ALA A 217 -16.21 -6.56 -1.66
CA ALA A 217 -16.09 -6.11 -0.27
C ALA A 217 -14.63 -6.20 0.21
N ALA A 218 -13.93 -7.30 -0.08
CA ALA A 218 -12.52 -7.48 0.27
C ALA A 218 -11.63 -6.45 -0.43
N GLN A 219 -11.91 -6.17 -1.70
CA GLN A 219 -11.18 -5.14 -2.44
C GLN A 219 -11.38 -3.75 -1.82
N ARG A 220 -12.63 -3.37 -1.51
CA ARG A 220 -12.93 -2.08 -0.85
C ARG A 220 -12.25 -1.98 0.51
N GLU A 221 -12.32 -3.04 1.32
CA GLU A 221 -11.67 -3.07 2.63
C GLU A 221 -10.15 -2.96 2.53
N ALA A 222 -9.53 -3.60 1.54
CA ALA A 222 -8.09 -3.48 1.28
C ALA A 222 -7.71 -2.06 0.84
N GLU A 223 -8.52 -1.44 -0.03
CA GLU A 223 -8.31 -0.06 -0.49
C GLU A 223 -8.47 0.95 0.66
N GLU A 224 -9.51 0.80 1.50
CA GLU A 224 -9.69 1.65 2.67
C GLU A 224 -8.56 1.48 3.70
N ARG A 225 -8.11 0.24 3.93
CA ARG A 225 -6.98 -0.05 4.80
C ARG A 225 -5.69 0.60 4.31
N PHE A 226 -5.43 0.47 3.01
CA PHE A 226 -4.27 1.13 2.38
C PHE A 226 -4.36 2.64 2.53
N ARG A 227 -5.52 3.24 2.20
CA ARG A 227 -5.72 4.70 2.28
C ARG A 227 -5.53 5.23 3.69
N ARG A 228 -6.10 4.56 4.71
CA ARG A 228 -5.87 4.94 6.11
C ARG A 228 -4.39 4.82 6.51
N ALA A 229 -3.74 3.72 6.17
CA ALA A 229 -2.31 3.54 6.46
C ALA A 229 -1.44 4.58 5.76
N PHE A 230 -1.82 5.00 4.56
CA PHE A 230 -1.14 6.03 3.78
C PHE A 230 -1.36 7.43 4.37
N ASP A 231 -2.62 7.80 4.62
CA ASP A 231 -2.98 9.15 5.09
C ASP A 231 -2.62 9.38 6.58
N ASP A 232 -2.83 8.38 7.45
CA ASP A 232 -2.56 8.47 8.90
C ASP A 232 -1.06 8.28 9.24
N SER A 233 -0.22 7.94 8.26
CA SER A 233 1.21 7.78 8.49
C SER A 233 1.85 9.10 8.95
N ALA A 234 2.66 9.05 10.01
CA ALA A 234 3.50 10.19 10.43
C ALA A 234 4.62 10.51 9.42
N THR A 235 4.99 9.53 8.60
CA THR A 235 5.97 9.68 7.53
C THR A 235 5.29 10.29 6.30
N GLY A 236 5.91 11.26 5.67
CA GLY A 236 5.47 11.78 4.38
C GLY A 236 5.55 10.69 3.32
N MET A 237 4.45 10.38 2.66
CA MET A 237 4.39 9.36 1.63
C MET A 237 3.93 9.96 0.30
N ALA A 238 4.55 9.52 -0.78
CA ALA A 238 4.18 9.90 -2.14
C ALA A 238 4.21 8.71 -3.09
N VAL A 239 3.29 8.72 -4.04
CA VAL A 239 3.31 7.87 -5.23
C VAL A 239 3.84 8.71 -6.38
N VAL A 240 4.92 8.28 -7.02
CA VAL A 240 5.62 9.04 -8.07
C VAL A 240 5.66 8.23 -9.36
N GLY A 241 5.28 8.83 -10.47
CA GLY A 241 5.30 8.20 -11.78
C GLY A 241 6.71 7.85 -12.26
N VAL A 242 6.81 6.84 -13.13
CA VAL A 242 8.09 6.29 -13.60
C VAL A 242 8.30 6.37 -15.11
N ASP A 243 7.26 6.64 -15.88
CA ASP A 243 7.26 6.58 -17.35
C ASP A 243 6.57 7.79 -18.00
N GLY A 244 6.90 8.02 -19.25
CA GLY A 244 6.28 9.04 -20.11
C GLY A 244 6.20 10.42 -19.48
N GLU A 245 5.04 11.06 -19.59
CA GLU A 245 4.77 12.39 -19.03
C GLU A 245 4.67 12.37 -17.49
N SER A 246 4.35 11.21 -16.90
CA SER A 246 4.22 11.01 -15.47
C SER A 246 5.58 10.86 -14.75
N ARG A 247 6.67 10.70 -15.47
CA ARG A 247 8.00 10.50 -14.89
C ARG A 247 8.37 11.63 -13.92
N ASP A 248 8.67 11.25 -12.69
CA ASP A 248 9.00 12.15 -11.56
C ASP A 248 7.87 13.06 -11.11
N VAL A 249 6.64 12.86 -11.62
CA VAL A 249 5.44 13.58 -11.18
C VAL A 249 4.84 12.87 -9.96
N LEU A 250 4.46 13.64 -8.96
CA LEU A 250 3.69 13.12 -7.82
C LEU A 250 2.28 12.79 -8.29
N LEU A 251 1.93 11.51 -8.25
CA LEU A 251 0.60 11.01 -8.60
C LEU A 251 -0.35 11.04 -7.40
N ASP A 252 0.20 10.84 -6.20
CA ASP A 252 -0.52 10.93 -4.93
C ASP A 252 0.45 11.30 -3.80
N ALA A 253 -0.07 11.89 -2.73
CA ALA A 253 0.67 12.30 -1.55
C ALA A 253 -0.22 12.25 -0.32
N ASN A 254 0.32 11.90 0.83
CA ASN A 254 -0.40 11.98 2.09
C ASN A 254 -0.28 13.37 2.75
N ASP A 255 -1.11 13.63 3.76
CA ASP A 255 -1.10 14.91 4.48
C ASP A 255 0.22 15.16 5.22
N SER A 256 0.91 14.11 5.66
CA SER A 256 2.21 14.23 6.32
C SER A 256 3.27 14.80 5.37
N LEU A 257 3.25 14.40 4.10
CA LEU A 257 4.14 15.00 3.10
C LEU A 257 3.85 16.50 2.94
N GLY A 258 2.58 16.87 2.89
CA GLY A 258 2.16 18.29 2.86
C GLY A 258 2.72 19.08 4.05
N ARG A 259 2.63 18.53 5.27
CA ARG A 259 3.22 19.15 6.47
C ARG A 259 4.74 19.26 6.40
N ILE A 260 5.43 18.19 5.96
CA ILE A 260 6.88 18.18 5.81
C ILE A 260 7.33 19.25 4.81
N PHE A 261 6.63 19.44 3.70
CA PHE A 261 6.97 20.44 2.70
C PHE A 261 6.39 21.84 2.97
N ALA A 262 5.59 22.00 4.03
CA ALA A 262 4.85 23.22 4.35
C ALA A 262 3.99 23.71 3.16
N CYS A 263 3.35 22.76 2.46
CA CYS A 263 2.56 23.00 1.25
C CYS A 263 1.39 22.00 1.23
N PRO A 264 0.14 22.42 1.00
CA PRO A 264 -0.99 21.51 0.88
C PRO A 264 -0.74 20.41 -0.16
N ARG A 265 -1.13 19.18 0.15
CA ARG A 265 -0.88 18.03 -0.74
C ARG A 265 -1.44 18.21 -2.15
N GLU A 266 -2.56 18.93 -2.27
CA GLU A 266 -3.21 19.21 -3.54
C GLU A 266 -2.34 20.08 -4.47
N GLN A 267 -1.43 20.88 -3.91
CA GLN A 267 -0.46 21.67 -4.66
C GLN A 267 0.81 20.87 -5.01
N LEU A 268 1.07 19.77 -4.31
CA LEU A 268 2.20 18.88 -4.59
C LEU A 268 1.85 17.87 -5.68
N VAL A 269 0.65 17.32 -5.67
CA VAL A 269 0.16 16.36 -6.67
C VAL A 269 0.15 17.02 -8.06
N GLY A 270 0.58 16.27 -9.07
CA GLY A 270 0.72 16.77 -10.45
C GLY A 270 2.03 17.54 -10.71
N THR A 271 2.89 17.72 -9.70
CA THR A 271 4.15 18.43 -9.84
C THR A 271 5.37 17.51 -9.72
N ARG A 272 6.55 18.04 -10.01
CA ARG A 272 7.86 17.38 -9.76
C ARG A 272 8.52 17.93 -8.48
N ALA A 273 7.73 18.20 -7.45
CA ALA A 273 8.16 18.90 -6.25
C ALA A 273 9.35 18.23 -5.54
N LEU A 274 9.37 16.89 -5.44
CA LEU A 274 10.44 16.17 -4.75
C LEU A 274 11.83 16.44 -5.34
N SER A 275 11.96 16.40 -6.66
CA SER A 275 13.25 16.65 -7.33
C SER A 275 13.59 18.16 -7.42
N ALA A 276 12.56 19.01 -7.56
CA ALA A 276 12.75 20.46 -7.69
C ALA A 276 13.18 21.15 -6.39
N MET A 277 12.83 20.58 -5.22
CA MET A 277 13.12 21.17 -3.92
C MET A 277 14.45 20.70 -3.31
N VAL A 278 15.10 19.67 -3.87
CA VAL A 278 16.41 19.21 -3.40
C VAL A 278 17.47 20.26 -3.70
N ASP A 279 18.40 20.46 -2.74
CA ASP A 279 19.56 21.35 -2.91
C ASP A 279 20.28 21.03 -4.23
N PRO A 280 20.53 22.01 -5.09
CA PRO A 280 21.18 21.80 -6.40
C PRO A 280 22.48 21.01 -6.35
N ALA A 281 23.22 21.13 -5.25
CA ALA A 281 24.47 20.37 -5.04
C ALA A 281 24.21 18.84 -4.83
N GLN A 282 23.03 18.47 -4.39
CA GLN A 282 22.66 17.07 -4.10
C GLN A 282 21.70 16.48 -5.15
N ALA A 283 21.11 17.30 -6.01
CA ALA A 283 20.18 16.86 -7.05
C ALA A 283 20.77 15.78 -7.99
N PRO A 284 22.05 15.84 -8.42
CA PRO A 284 22.65 14.77 -9.23
C PRO A 284 22.75 13.43 -8.50
N LEU A 285 22.95 13.45 -7.17
CA LEU A 285 23.02 12.25 -6.35
C LEU A 285 21.65 11.56 -6.27
N LEU A 286 20.59 12.36 -6.02
CA LEU A 286 19.22 11.86 -6.02
C LEU A 286 18.85 11.27 -7.38
N ALA A 287 19.13 11.99 -8.48
CA ALA A 287 18.82 11.54 -9.83
C ALA A 287 19.49 10.20 -10.16
N ARG A 288 20.78 10.06 -9.82
CA ARG A 288 21.52 8.80 -10.00
C ARG A 288 20.85 7.64 -9.24
N GLY A 289 20.53 7.84 -7.96
CA GLY A 289 19.88 6.81 -7.15
C GLY A 289 18.50 6.41 -7.68
N MET A 290 17.72 7.36 -8.19
CA MET A 290 16.44 7.08 -8.85
C MET A 290 16.61 6.29 -10.16
N ASP A 291 17.64 6.58 -10.95
CA ASP A 291 17.96 5.85 -12.17
C ASP A 291 18.44 4.42 -11.89
N GLU A 292 19.25 4.22 -10.85
CA GLU A 292 19.70 2.89 -10.39
C GLU A 292 18.52 2.03 -9.93
N LEU A 293 17.59 2.62 -9.16
CA LEU A 293 16.36 1.98 -8.75
C LEU A 293 15.49 1.55 -9.95
N LEU A 294 15.35 2.41 -10.97
CA LEU A 294 14.57 2.10 -12.18
C LEU A 294 15.20 0.98 -13.01
N ARG A 295 16.54 0.91 -13.09
CA ARG A 295 17.26 -0.17 -13.78
C ARG A 295 17.20 -1.49 -13.02
N GLY A 296 16.75 -1.49 -11.77
CA GLY A 296 16.68 -2.69 -10.94
C GLY A 296 18.00 -3.10 -10.32
N ALA A 297 18.98 -2.18 -10.26
CA ALA A 297 20.25 -2.41 -9.58
C ALA A 297 20.05 -2.59 -8.07
N ASP A 298 19.11 -1.83 -7.50
CA ASP A 298 18.73 -1.91 -6.10
C ASP A 298 17.21 -2.08 -5.96
N ALA A 299 16.78 -2.75 -4.89
CA ALA A 299 15.36 -2.89 -4.55
C ALA A 299 14.79 -1.62 -3.91
N VAL A 300 15.63 -0.82 -3.26
CA VAL A 300 15.26 0.37 -2.50
C VAL A 300 16.41 1.37 -2.57
N HIS A 301 16.09 2.62 -2.91
CA HIS A 301 17.03 3.73 -2.76
C HIS A 301 16.81 4.42 -1.41
N ARG A 302 17.92 4.75 -0.71
CA ARG A 302 17.90 5.50 0.54
C ARG A 302 18.93 6.62 0.52
N GLY A 303 18.55 7.80 1.04
CA GLY A 303 19.49 8.90 1.17
C GLY A 303 18.95 10.06 1.99
N GLU A 304 19.86 10.79 2.61
CA GLU A 304 19.55 12.03 3.33
C GLU A 304 19.86 13.22 2.42
N TYR A 305 18.85 14.05 2.21
CA TYR A 305 18.91 15.18 1.29
C TYR A 305 18.54 16.48 1.98
N ARG A 306 19.26 17.52 1.64
CA ARG A 306 18.90 18.88 2.03
C ARG A 306 17.88 19.43 1.03
N VAL A 307 16.77 19.91 1.54
CA VAL A 307 15.64 20.40 0.75
C VAL A 307 15.34 21.82 1.15
N VAL A 308 14.95 22.64 0.18
CA VAL A 308 14.51 24.02 0.39
C VAL A 308 12.99 24.05 0.23
N ARG A 309 12.29 24.29 1.34
CA ARG A 309 10.82 24.46 1.36
C ARG A 309 10.40 25.75 0.68
N PRO A 310 9.14 25.87 0.21
CA PRO A 310 8.56 27.15 -0.11
C PRO A 310 8.78 28.15 1.06
N GLY A 311 9.27 29.36 0.75
CA GLY A 311 9.69 30.32 1.78
C GLY A 311 11.17 30.28 2.15
N GLY A 312 11.98 29.40 1.52
CA GLY A 312 13.45 29.40 1.65
C GLY A 312 13.99 28.66 2.88
N VAL A 313 13.14 28.01 3.66
CA VAL A 313 13.55 27.22 4.85
C VAL A 313 14.25 25.94 4.41
N ARG A 314 15.47 25.73 4.90
CA ARG A 314 16.26 24.53 4.63
C ARG A 314 15.98 23.47 5.68
N VAL A 315 15.71 22.25 5.24
CA VAL A 315 15.44 21.07 6.08
C VAL A 315 16.22 19.87 5.57
N TRP A 316 16.50 18.94 6.47
CA TRP A 316 17.07 17.64 6.12
C TRP A 316 15.97 16.60 6.06
N LEU A 317 15.89 15.88 4.95
CA LEU A 317 14.93 14.81 4.73
C LEU A 317 15.68 13.48 4.55
N ASP A 318 15.25 12.45 5.27
CA ASP A 318 15.60 11.06 4.97
C ASP A 318 14.57 10.52 3.98
N LEU A 319 15.01 10.19 2.78
CA LEU A 319 14.20 9.74 1.68
C LEU A 319 14.46 8.25 1.42
N THR A 320 13.39 7.48 1.40
CA THR A 320 13.40 6.08 0.97
C THR A 320 12.47 5.93 -0.22
N ALA A 321 12.95 5.40 -1.34
CA ALA A 321 12.16 5.14 -2.53
C ALA A 321 12.23 3.65 -2.89
N SER A 322 11.08 3.06 -3.17
CA SER A 322 10.94 1.69 -3.66
C SER A 322 10.14 1.65 -4.96
N LEU A 323 10.43 0.68 -5.83
CA LEU A 323 9.77 0.52 -7.11
C LEU A 323 8.68 -0.54 -7.01
N VAL A 324 7.45 -0.13 -7.30
CA VAL A 324 6.31 -1.04 -7.43
C VAL A 324 6.16 -1.44 -8.88
N ARG A 325 6.05 -2.76 -9.12
CA ARG A 325 5.92 -3.35 -10.44
C ARG A 325 4.52 -3.94 -10.63
N ASP A 326 4.07 -4.03 -11.86
CA ASP A 326 2.83 -4.72 -12.22
C ASP A 326 3.01 -6.26 -12.24
N GLY A 327 1.94 -6.98 -12.57
CA GLY A 327 1.94 -8.45 -12.67
C GLY A 327 2.91 -9.02 -13.72
N ASP A 328 3.33 -8.22 -14.70
CA ASP A 328 4.30 -8.57 -15.74
C ASP A 328 5.73 -8.17 -15.37
N GLY A 329 5.94 -7.63 -14.16
CA GLY A 329 7.25 -7.19 -13.67
C GLY A 329 7.70 -5.82 -14.19
N ARG A 330 6.84 -5.06 -14.89
CA ARG A 330 7.17 -3.73 -15.40
C ARG A 330 7.04 -2.68 -14.30
N PRO A 331 7.92 -1.67 -14.26
CA PRO A 331 7.78 -0.55 -13.36
C PRO A 331 6.42 0.14 -13.52
N ARG A 332 5.68 0.32 -12.43
CA ARG A 332 4.37 0.98 -12.43
C ARG A 332 4.44 2.36 -11.78
N TYR A 333 5.01 2.45 -10.61
CA TYR A 333 5.25 3.69 -9.89
C TYR A 333 6.33 3.50 -8.81
N ARG A 334 6.85 4.60 -8.28
CA ARG A 334 7.69 4.61 -7.08
C ARG A 334 6.87 4.99 -5.87
N LEU A 335 7.02 4.23 -4.79
CA LEU A 335 6.56 4.64 -3.47
C LEU A 335 7.73 5.35 -2.78
N VAL A 336 7.55 6.60 -2.44
CA VAL A 336 8.56 7.42 -1.77
C VAL A 336 8.09 7.73 -0.36
N GLN A 337 8.95 7.49 0.61
CA GLN A 337 8.77 7.83 2.01
C GLN A 337 9.77 8.91 2.38
N VAL A 338 9.32 9.91 3.13
CA VAL A 338 10.11 11.08 3.51
C VAL A 338 9.93 11.34 4.99
N LEU A 339 11.04 11.43 5.71
CA LEU A 339 11.06 11.78 7.13
C LEU A 339 11.86 13.07 7.32
N ASP A 340 11.31 14.04 8.05
CA ASP A 340 12.06 15.22 8.47
C ASP A 340 13.04 14.85 9.59
N VAL A 341 14.33 14.97 9.31
CA VAL A 341 15.42 14.65 10.25
C VAL A 341 16.22 15.89 10.64
N THR A 342 15.64 17.08 10.45
CA THR A 342 16.31 18.37 10.71
C THR A 342 16.72 18.51 12.17
N GLU A 343 15.83 18.17 13.11
CA GLU A 343 16.13 18.23 14.55
C GLU A 343 17.23 17.24 14.93
N ARG A 344 17.17 16.01 14.39
CA ARG A 344 18.21 14.99 14.62
C ARG A 344 19.56 15.46 14.12
N LYS A 345 19.63 15.99 12.89
CA LYS A 345 20.87 16.54 12.30
C LYS A 345 21.42 17.70 13.11
N GLY A 346 20.56 18.63 13.51
CA GLY A 346 20.95 19.74 14.35
C GLY A 346 21.45 19.29 15.74
N ALA A 347 20.86 18.22 16.31
CA ALA A 347 21.33 17.63 17.55
C ALA A 347 22.70 16.92 17.36
N GLU A 348 22.86 16.17 16.27
CA GLU A 348 24.15 15.53 15.93
C GLU A 348 25.28 16.57 15.72
N GLU A 349 24.99 17.67 15.01
CA GLU A 349 25.93 18.76 14.82
C GLU A 349 26.27 19.45 16.16
N ARG A 350 25.27 19.69 17.02
CA ARG A 350 25.51 20.25 18.36
C ARG A 350 26.35 19.30 19.22
N LEU A 351 26.05 17.99 19.19
CA LEU A 351 26.82 17.00 19.93
C LEU A 351 28.27 16.94 19.44
N ARG A 352 28.51 16.98 18.12
CA ARG A 352 29.85 17.05 17.54
C ARG A 352 30.59 18.32 17.97
N PHE A 353 29.89 19.46 17.94
CA PHE A 353 30.45 20.72 18.41
C PHE A 353 30.83 20.64 19.89
N LEU A 354 29.93 20.19 20.76
CA LEU A 354 30.16 20.04 22.19
C LEU A 354 31.25 19.00 22.51
N ALA A 355 31.43 18.00 21.66
CA ALA A 355 32.50 17.02 21.82
C ALA A 355 33.88 17.66 21.67
N ASP A 356 34.03 18.69 20.82
CA ASP A 356 35.34 19.30 20.49
C ASP A 356 35.49 20.74 21.03
N HIS A 357 34.37 21.42 21.37
CA HIS A 357 34.38 22.83 21.76
C HIS A 357 33.80 23.06 23.15
N ASP A 358 34.23 24.13 23.79
CA ASP A 358 33.64 24.69 25.01
C ASP A 358 32.43 25.56 24.62
N PRO A 359 31.23 25.29 25.18
CA PRO A 359 30.01 25.99 24.74
C PRO A 359 29.97 27.49 25.11
N LEU A 360 30.73 27.90 26.12
CA LEU A 360 30.74 29.28 26.58
C LEU A 360 31.68 30.16 25.78
N SER A 361 32.92 29.71 25.55
CA SER A 361 33.92 30.46 24.80
C SER A 361 33.87 30.19 23.26
N GLY A 362 33.23 29.06 22.87
CA GLY A 362 33.22 28.60 21.48
C GLY A 362 34.59 28.11 20.95
N LEU A 363 35.61 28.09 21.80
CA LEU A 363 36.95 27.57 21.52
C LEU A 363 36.96 26.05 21.61
N PHE A 364 38.08 25.41 21.25
CA PHE A 364 38.24 23.99 21.55
C PHE A 364 38.16 23.72 23.04
N ASN A 365 37.64 22.56 23.40
CA ASN A 365 37.64 22.11 24.79
C ASN A 365 38.97 21.43 25.16
N ARG A 366 39.21 21.11 26.41
CA ARG A 366 40.41 20.44 26.92
C ARG A 366 40.76 19.17 26.12
N ARG A 367 39.78 18.31 25.92
CA ARG A 367 39.95 17.03 25.21
C ARG A 367 40.51 17.24 23.78
N ARG A 368 39.91 18.16 23.04
CA ARG A 368 40.36 18.48 21.69
C ARG A 368 41.75 19.13 21.68
N PHE A 369 42.01 19.98 22.64
CA PHE A 369 43.32 20.61 22.77
C PHE A 369 44.44 19.61 23.03
N GLU A 370 44.24 18.66 23.95
CA GLU A 370 45.20 17.60 24.26
C GLU A 370 45.50 16.73 23.03
N ALA A 371 44.44 16.41 22.25
CA ALA A 371 44.60 15.68 20.97
C ALA A 371 45.37 16.49 19.91
N GLU A 372 45.19 17.81 19.82
CA GLU A 372 45.96 18.67 18.91
C GLU A 372 47.41 18.86 19.39
N LEU A 373 47.63 18.96 20.69
CA LEU A 373 48.97 19.05 21.27
C LEU A 373 49.79 17.77 20.98
N GLN A 374 49.18 16.59 21.20
CA GLN A 374 49.83 15.32 20.86
C GLN A 374 50.14 15.22 19.35
N ARG A 375 49.22 15.67 18.50
CA ARG A 375 49.45 15.69 17.04
C ARG A 375 50.60 16.63 16.64
N GLU A 376 50.73 17.78 17.33
CA GLU A 376 51.83 18.70 17.09
C GLU A 376 53.18 18.10 17.52
N LEU A 377 53.22 17.37 18.62
CA LEU A 377 54.37 16.63 19.09
C LEU A 377 54.83 15.56 18.09
N ASP A 378 53.88 14.75 17.58
CA ASP A 378 54.15 13.72 16.58
C ASP A 378 54.71 14.33 15.27
N LEU A 379 54.24 15.53 14.89
CA LEU A 379 54.72 16.27 13.73
C LEU A 379 56.08 16.92 13.96
N SER A 380 56.37 17.39 15.17
CA SER A 380 57.66 18.02 15.55
C SER A 380 58.80 16.99 15.54
N ALA A 381 58.56 15.79 16.06
CA ALA A 381 59.52 14.69 16.00
C ALA A 381 59.92 14.28 14.57
N SER A 382 59.09 14.57 13.54
CA SER A 382 59.35 14.17 12.16
C SER A 382 59.90 15.26 11.24
N ARG A 383 59.82 16.57 11.62
CA ARG A 383 60.09 17.69 10.67
C ARG A 383 60.83 18.91 11.21
N ALA A 384 61.41 18.88 12.40
CA ALA A 384 62.11 20.02 13.04
C ALA A 384 61.32 21.36 12.93
N ARG A 385 59.98 21.31 13.15
CA ARG A 385 59.10 22.48 13.07
C ARG A 385 58.69 22.84 14.50
N GLY A 386 59.37 23.79 15.11
CA GLY A 386 59.08 24.30 16.43
C GLY A 386 57.72 25.04 16.49
N GLY A 387 57.12 24.98 17.64
CA GLY A 387 55.96 25.77 18.04
C GLY A 387 56.09 26.14 19.52
N VAL A 388 55.16 26.92 20.01
CA VAL A 388 55.13 27.34 21.43
C VAL A 388 53.76 27.02 22.03
N LEU A 389 53.77 26.38 23.20
CA LEU A 389 52.61 26.21 24.02
C LEU A 389 52.43 27.44 24.90
N LEU A 390 51.24 28.03 24.89
CA LEU A 390 50.85 29.18 25.66
C LEU A 390 49.70 28.78 26.60
N LEU A 391 49.85 28.94 27.90
CA LEU A 391 48.79 28.89 28.87
C LEU A 391 48.45 30.30 29.33
N LEU A 392 47.14 30.58 29.47
CA LEU A 392 46.59 31.86 29.82
C LEU A 392 45.57 31.69 30.94
N ASP A 393 45.47 32.65 31.82
CA ASP A 393 44.51 32.66 32.91
C ASP A 393 44.04 34.10 33.18
N VAL A 394 42.73 34.24 33.41
CA VAL A 394 42.14 35.56 33.73
C VAL A 394 42.42 35.94 35.16
N ASP A 395 43.19 36.99 35.32
CA ASP A 395 43.59 37.46 36.64
C ASP A 395 42.39 37.82 37.49
N ARG A 396 42.36 37.29 38.75
CA ARG A 396 41.30 37.56 39.72
C ARG A 396 39.87 37.26 39.23
N PHE A 397 39.68 36.32 38.32
CA PHE A 397 38.36 35.96 37.76
C PHE A 397 37.32 35.65 38.85
N LYS A 398 37.72 35.00 39.92
CA LYS A 398 36.82 34.78 41.07
C LYS A 398 36.27 36.09 41.64
N ALA A 399 37.12 37.14 41.79
CA ALA A 399 36.65 38.44 42.27
C ALA A 399 35.65 39.10 41.31
N ILE A 400 35.78 38.90 40.00
CA ILE A 400 34.81 39.35 39.01
C ILE A 400 33.47 38.67 39.27
N ASN A 401 33.45 37.34 39.42
CA ASN A 401 32.23 36.59 39.73
C ASN A 401 31.59 37.00 41.05
N ASP A 402 32.41 37.14 42.11
CA ASP A 402 31.94 37.48 43.45
C ASP A 402 31.36 38.92 43.51
N THR A 403 31.89 39.85 42.71
CA THR A 403 31.49 41.27 42.71
C THR A 403 30.37 41.58 41.70
N LEU A 404 30.48 41.03 40.47
CA LEU A 404 29.60 41.41 39.36
C LEU A 404 28.62 40.25 38.95
N GLY A 405 28.73 39.10 39.60
CA GLY A 405 27.90 37.93 39.38
C GLY A 405 28.38 37.05 38.21
N HIS A 406 27.96 35.81 38.26
CA HIS A 406 28.36 34.76 37.26
C HIS A 406 28.03 35.12 35.83
N ALA A 407 26.92 35.84 35.59
CA ALA A 407 26.54 36.26 34.24
C ALA A 407 27.59 37.20 33.58
N VAL A 408 28.21 38.07 34.37
CA VAL A 408 29.29 38.94 33.89
C VAL A 408 30.58 38.13 33.71
N GLY A 409 30.88 37.19 34.60
CA GLY A 409 31.99 36.25 34.43
C GLY A 409 31.85 35.42 33.13
N ASP A 410 30.66 34.91 32.87
CA ASP A 410 30.39 34.16 31.61
C ASP A 410 30.58 35.06 30.35
N ALA A 411 30.15 36.33 30.43
CA ALA A 411 30.38 37.28 29.35
C ALA A 411 31.88 37.59 29.18
N VAL A 412 32.66 37.67 30.26
CA VAL A 412 34.14 37.81 30.18
C VAL A 412 34.76 36.62 29.45
N ILE A 413 34.39 35.39 29.83
CA ILE A 413 34.87 34.16 29.16
C ILE A 413 34.53 34.12 27.68
N ALA A 414 33.25 34.42 27.32
CA ALA A 414 32.81 34.45 25.93
C ALA A 414 33.58 35.50 25.09
N ARG A 415 33.75 36.72 25.66
CA ARG A 415 34.48 37.80 24.97
C ARG A 415 35.97 37.52 24.86
N LEU A 416 36.56 36.87 25.87
CA LEU A 416 37.94 36.41 25.81
C LEU A 416 38.11 35.37 24.67
N GLY A 417 37.20 34.40 24.58
CA GLY A 417 37.17 33.45 23.49
C GLY A 417 37.14 34.11 22.09
N ASP A 418 36.29 35.11 21.91
CA ASP A 418 36.24 35.89 20.69
C ASP A 418 37.53 36.68 20.42
N ALA A 419 38.14 37.28 21.45
CA ALA A 419 39.39 38.02 21.36
C ALA A 419 40.54 37.08 20.89
N LEU A 420 40.71 35.95 21.52
CA LEU A 420 41.72 34.93 21.20
C LEU A 420 41.51 34.44 19.75
N ARG A 421 40.30 34.07 19.37
CA ARG A 421 39.98 33.58 18.03
C ARG A 421 40.25 34.63 16.95
N SER A 422 40.00 35.91 17.22
CA SER A 422 40.19 36.98 16.24
C SER A 422 41.67 37.38 16.06
N ARG A 423 42.53 37.11 17.04
CA ARG A 423 43.91 37.51 17.06
C ARG A 423 44.86 36.43 16.59
N LEU A 424 44.56 35.18 16.94
CA LEU A 424 45.36 34.03 16.52
C LEU A 424 45.03 33.62 15.10
N ARG A 425 46.01 33.01 14.43
CA ARG A 425 45.88 32.57 13.03
C ARG A 425 45.02 31.31 12.96
N SER A 426 44.40 31.07 11.82
CA SER A 426 43.65 29.82 11.56
C SER A 426 44.47 28.55 11.68
N ALA A 427 45.79 28.66 11.59
CA ALA A 427 46.74 27.56 11.77
C ALA A 427 47.01 27.28 13.27
N ASP A 428 46.79 28.23 14.15
CA ASP A 428 47.00 28.08 15.59
C ASP A 428 45.80 27.36 16.22
N VAL A 429 46.06 26.64 17.30
CA VAL A 429 45.02 25.97 18.09
C VAL A 429 44.75 26.81 19.31
N VAL A 430 43.49 27.06 19.65
CA VAL A 430 43.09 27.77 20.82
C VAL A 430 41.94 27.07 21.54
N ALA A 431 42.07 26.95 22.87
CA ALA A 431 41.13 26.18 23.68
C ALA A 431 40.87 26.84 25.01
N ARG A 432 39.73 26.49 25.65
CA ARG A 432 39.47 26.68 27.05
C ARG A 432 39.68 25.35 27.81
N LEU A 433 40.54 25.30 28.76
CA LEU A 433 40.84 24.12 29.55
C LEU A 433 39.86 23.89 30.70
N GLY A 434 39.26 24.96 31.21
CA GLY A 434 38.23 24.96 32.27
C GLY A 434 38.30 26.26 33.08
N GLY A 435 37.15 26.65 33.69
CA GLY A 435 37.09 27.87 34.49
C GLY A 435 37.56 29.10 33.72
N ASP A 436 38.62 29.73 34.18
CA ASP A 436 39.30 30.89 33.63
C ASP A 436 40.61 30.56 32.87
N GLU A 437 40.92 29.26 32.70
CA GLU A 437 42.12 28.75 32.04
C GLU A 437 41.96 28.59 30.55
N PHE A 438 42.82 29.15 29.73
CA PHE A 438 42.89 29.03 28.28
C PHE A 438 44.25 28.52 27.85
N ALA A 439 44.32 27.91 26.67
CA ALA A 439 45.56 27.44 26.09
C ALA A 439 45.60 27.74 24.60
N ALA A 440 46.82 27.95 24.08
CA ALA A 440 47.02 27.99 22.64
C ALA A 440 48.31 27.24 22.21
N ILE A 441 48.28 26.66 21.01
CA ILE A 441 49.44 26.13 20.33
C ILE A 441 49.76 27.09 19.19
N LEU A 442 50.83 27.85 19.33
CA LEU A 442 51.33 28.75 18.31
C LEU A 442 52.25 27.98 17.40
N ARG A 443 51.80 27.69 16.17
CA ARG A 443 52.53 26.87 15.21
C ARG A 443 53.57 27.67 14.45
N ARG A 444 54.76 27.12 14.29
CA ARG A 444 55.86 27.71 13.50
C ARG A 444 56.25 29.12 13.98
N VAL A 445 56.34 29.30 15.25
CA VAL A 445 56.85 30.51 15.88
C VAL A 445 57.92 30.12 16.90
N ASP A 446 58.91 30.98 17.07
CA ASP A 446 59.91 30.89 18.14
C ASP A 446 59.39 31.56 19.42
N LEU A 447 60.11 31.36 20.51
CA LEU A 447 59.76 31.88 21.82
C LEU A 447 59.66 33.42 21.87
N PRO A 448 60.57 34.21 21.25
CA PRO A 448 60.47 35.67 21.19
C PRO A 448 59.19 36.13 20.48
N ALA A 449 58.90 35.57 19.30
CA ALA A 449 57.67 35.93 18.56
C ALA A 449 56.39 35.51 19.30
N ALA A 450 56.40 34.35 19.97
CA ALA A 450 55.29 33.91 20.84
C ALA A 450 55.05 34.86 22.01
N HIS A 451 56.15 35.38 22.57
CA HIS A 451 56.05 36.37 23.65
C HIS A 451 55.40 37.67 23.20
N GLU A 452 55.72 38.16 22.01
CA GLU A 452 55.03 39.31 21.40
C GLU A 452 53.55 39.04 21.17
N VAL A 453 53.19 37.88 20.61
CA VAL A 453 51.81 37.45 20.43
C VAL A 453 51.05 37.45 21.76
N ALA A 454 51.65 36.90 22.80
CA ALA A 454 51.02 36.85 24.13
C ALA A 454 50.80 38.24 24.75
N ARG A 455 51.75 39.16 24.58
CA ARG A 455 51.60 40.56 25.03
C ARG A 455 50.55 41.32 24.22
N ASP A 456 50.47 41.12 22.91
CA ASP A 456 49.39 41.65 22.09
C ASP A 456 48.03 41.14 22.53
N LEU A 457 47.91 39.87 22.88
CA LEU A 457 46.68 39.28 23.42
C LEU A 457 46.30 39.95 24.75
N GLN A 458 47.23 40.17 25.67
CA GLN A 458 46.96 40.88 26.93
C GLN A 458 46.36 42.26 26.65
N ALA A 459 46.97 43.06 25.75
CA ALA A 459 46.49 44.41 25.44
C ALA A 459 45.08 44.40 24.78
N VAL A 460 44.85 43.49 23.81
CA VAL A 460 43.55 43.35 23.13
C VAL A 460 42.47 42.90 24.10
N VAL A 461 42.77 41.96 24.99
CA VAL A 461 41.84 41.43 25.98
C VAL A 461 41.48 42.51 26.99
N ALA A 462 42.46 43.23 27.56
CA ALA A 462 42.23 44.35 28.48
C ALA A 462 41.27 45.38 27.88
N GLN A 463 41.49 45.76 26.63
CA GLN A 463 40.64 46.72 25.90
C GLN A 463 39.21 46.17 25.65
N ARG A 464 39.08 44.92 25.19
CA ARG A 464 37.76 44.35 24.87
C ARG A 464 36.91 44.03 26.10
N LEU A 465 37.53 43.65 27.19
CA LEU A 465 36.84 43.27 28.43
C LEU A 465 36.46 44.51 29.28
N ALA A 466 37.11 45.64 29.05
CA ALA A 466 36.73 46.91 29.74
C ALA A 466 35.24 47.25 29.57
N SER A 467 34.68 47.04 28.39
CA SER A 467 33.27 47.28 28.14
C SER A 467 32.30 46.27 28.78
N VAL A 468 32.81 45.12 29.25
CA VAL A 468 32.03 44.04 29.88
C VAL A 468 31.93 44.27 31.41
N VAL A 469 33.04 44.62 32.04
CA VAL A 469 33.12 44.80 33.51
C VAL A 469 32.81 46.20 33.96
N GLY A 470 32.86 47.20 33.05
CA GLY A 470 32.67 48.60 33.38
C GLY A 470 33.81 49.22 34.22
N ASP A 471 33.74 50.55 34.44
CA ASP A 471 34.81 51.29 35.13
C ASP A 471 34.94 50.94 36.63
N ALA A 472 33.93 50.37 37.23
CA ALA A 472 33.89 50.10 38.69
C ALA A 472 34.82 48.94 39.11
N HIS A 473 35.21 48.01 38.20
CA HIS A 473 36.05 46.87 38.58
C HIS A 473 37.54 47.05 38.24
N GLY A 474 37.87 48.03 37.40
CA GLY A 474 39.24 48.19 36.86
C GLY A 474 39.51 47.18 35.70
N PRO A 475 40.71 47.28 35.11
CA PRO A 475 41.04 46.49 33.91
C PRO A 475 41.13 44.98 34.25
N VAL A 476 40.52 44.14 33.39
CA VAL A 476 40.71 42.70 33.40
C VAL A 476 42.01 42.40 32.71
N THR A 477 42.92 41.71 33.41
CA THR A 477 44.25 41.34 32.90
C THR A 477 44.39 39.85 32.76
N LEU A 478 45.41 39.39 31.99
CA LEU A 478 45.77 38.01 31.79
C LEU A 478 47.18 37.73 32.27
N SER A 479 47.38 36.63 32.96
CA SER A 479 48.72 36.04 33.16
C SER A 479 48.95 34.94 32.16
N ALA A 480 50.19 34.83 31.64
CA ALA A 480 50.54 33.87 30.60
C ALA A 480 51.84 33.14 30.92
N GLY A 481 51.86 31.83 30.60
CA GLY A 481 53.07 30.98 30.63
C GLY A 481 53.35 30.45 29.23
N LEU A 482 54.57 30.58 28.75
CA LEU A 482 55.06 30.13 27.43
C LEU A 482 56.06 29.00 27.61
N VAL A 483 55.96 27.96 26.75
CA VAL A 483 56.97 26.88 26.70
C VAL A 483 57.17 26.46 25.26
N PRO A 484 58.43 26.40 24.76
CA PRO A 484 58.72 25.87 23.43
C PRO A 484 58.34 24.37 23.38
N ILE A 485 57.74 23.96 22.28
CA ILE A 485 57.40 22.55 22.05
C ILE A 485 58.68 21.83 21.58
N ALA A 486 59.31 21.08 22.50
CA ALA A 486 60.52 20.33 22.22
C ALA A 486 60.20 18.94 21.65
N GLU A 487 61.09 18.41 20.83
CA GLU A 487 60.91 17.14 20.09
C GLU A 487 60.74 15.92 21.02
N ASP A 488 61.38 15.93 22.17
CA ASP A 488 61.39 14.80 23.11
C ASP A 488 60.47 14.96 24.32
N ALA A 489 59.66 16.02 24.37
CA ALA A 489 58.75 16.28 25.48
C ALA A 489 57.40 15.55 25.33
N SER A 490 56.86 15.05 26.40
CA SER A 490 55.45 14.58 26.43
C SER A 490 54.49 15.76 26.61
N ALA A 491 53.20 15.56 26.20
CA ALA A 491 52.16 16.56 26.41
C ALA A 491 51.99 16.96 27.88
N ASP A 492 52.07 16.01 28.81
CA ASP A 492 51.95 16.24 30.24
C ASP A 492 53.12 17.07 30.79
N GLU A 493 54.33 16.81 30.31
CA GLU A 493 55.54 17.59 30.68
C GLU A 493 55.41 19.03 30.20
N LEU A 494 55.02 19.26 28.96
CA LEU A 494 54.82 20.61 28.39
C LEU A 494 53.74 21.38 29.14
N LEU A 495 52.58 20.76 29.41
CA LEU A 495 51.50 21.36 30.19
C LEU A 495 51.98 21.71 31.59
N SER A 496 52.73 20.80 32.26
CA SER A 496 53.28 21.06 33.60
C SER A 496 54.34 22.19 33.60
N GLN A 497 55.18 22.30 32.55
CA GLN A 497 56.12 23.41 32.40
C GLN A 497 55.41 24.74 32.19
N ALA A 498 54.36 24.76 31.30
CA ALA A 498 53.57 25.96 31.04
C ALA A 498 52.78 26.41 32.25
N ASP A 499 52.25 25.47 33.06
CA ASP A 499 51.56 25.76 34.32
C ASP A 499 52.52 26.40 35.34
N ARG A 500 53.78 25.89 35.45
CA ARG A 500 54.82 26.53 36.29
C ARG A 500 55.14 27.95 35.85
N ALA A 501 55.27 28.19 34.54
CA ALA A 501 55.52 29.51 33.99
C ALA A 501 54.34 30.46 34.26
N LEU A 502 53.11 29.99 34.09
CA LEU A 502 51.89 30.74 34.38
C LEU A 502 51.81 31.07 35.89
N TYR A 503 52.11 30.11 36.75
CA TYR A 503 52.18 30.35 38.21
C TYR A 503 53.23 31.40 38.58
N ALA A 504 54.43 31.37 37.95
CA ALA A 504 55.45 32.39 38.13
C ALA A 504 54.96 33.78 37.70
N ALA A 505 54.23 33.89 36.59
CA ALA A 505 53.61 35.12 36.15
C ALA A 505 52.63 35.67 37.17
N LYS A 506 51.76 34.80 37.74
CA LYS A 506 50.83 35.18 38.83
C LYS A 506 51.51 35.61 40.11
N ALA A 507 52.60 34.91 40.52
CA ALA A 507 53.35 35.19 41.72
C ALA A 507 54.18 36.51 41.62
N ALA A 508 54.68 36.82 40.39
CA ALA A 508 55.45 38.04 40.14
C ALA A 508 54.59 39.33 40.05
N GLY A 509 53.26 39.23 40.28
CA GLY A 509 52.36 40.41 40.32
C GLY A 509 51.30 40.41 39.24
N ARG A 510 51.12 39.30 38.47
CA ARG A 510 50.10 39.16 37.42
C ARG A 510 50.35 40.07 36.22
N ASP A 511 49.40 40.13 35.27
CA ASP A 511 49.42 40.96 34.05
C ASP A 511 50.78 40.87 33.34
N ARG A 512 51.27 39.68 33.15
CA ARG A 512 52.57 39.40 32.49
C ARG A 512 52.66 38.07 31.82
N VAL A 513 53.65 37.99 30.94
CA VAL A 513 54.02 36.79 30.21
C VAL A 513 55.37 36.30 30.79
N VAL A 514 55.44 35.01 31.14
CA VAL A 514 56.70 34.37 31.60
C VAL A 514 56.98 33.16 30.73
N ALA A 515 58.26 33.05 30.28
CA ALA A 515 58.73 31.87 29.56
C ALA A 515 59.33 30.82 30.51
N GLY A 516 59.13 29.54 30.26
CA GLY A 516 59.59 28.45 31.12
C GLY A 516 61.14 28.38 31.28
N ASP A 517 61.88 28.84 30.31
CA ASP A 517 63.37 28.87 30.33
C ASP A 517 63.96 30.26 30.68
N ASP A 518 63.20 31.21 31.20
CA ASP A 518 63.70 32.53 31.58
C ASP A 518 64.54 32.43 32.87
N PRO A 519 65.83 32.90 32.83
CA PRO A 519 66.70 32.88 34.02
C PRO A 519 66.15 33.57 35.27
N GLY A 520 65.23 34.53 35.07
CA GLY A 520 64.49 35.19 36.16
C GLY A 520 63.43 34.32 36.82
N SER A 521 62.93 33.31 36.16
CA SER A 521 61.89 32.40 36.66
C SER A 521 62.44 31.26 37.51
N GLY A 522 63.73 30.89 37.36
CA GLY A 522 64.36 29.82 38.15
C GLY A 522 64.31 30.03 39.68
N ALA A 523 64.47 31.25 40.13
CA ALA A 523 64.38 31.59 41.57
C ALA A 523 62.92 31.58 42.12
N LEU A 524 61.97 31.86 41.30
CA LEU A 524 60.53 31.84 41.62
C LEU A 524 59.95 30.42 41.50
N LEU A 525 60.38 29.64 40.52
CA LEU A 525 59.97 28.24 40.31
C LEU A 525 60.45 27.32 41.45
N ALA A 526 61.65 27.60 42.05
CA ALA A 526 62.16 26.84 43.18
C ALA A 526 61.37 27.03 44.49
N ARG A 527 60.50 28.05 44.58
CA ARG A 527 59.64 28.32 45.75
C ARG A 527 58.23 27.78 45.60
N ALA A 528 57.82 27.24 44.46
CA ALA A 528 56.49 26.64 44.27
C ALA A 528 56.45 25.23 44.86
N ALA A 529 55.60 25.05 45.86
CA ALA A 529 55.32 23.74 46.44
C ALA A 529 54.73 22.77 45.39
N PRO A 530 54.93 21.44 45.57
CA PRO A 530 54.47 20.47 44.59
C PRO A 530 52.95 20.54 44.39
N VAL A 531 52.51 20.53 43.15
CA VAL A 531 51.13 20.49 42.71
C VAL A 531 50.41 19.31 43.36
N ARG A 532 49.34 19.58 44.14
CA ARG A 532 48.46 18.51 44.61
C ARG A 532 47.79 17.85 43.42
N PRO A 533 47.72 16.51 43.32
CA PRO A 533 46.94 15.85 42.30
C PRO A 533 45.46 16.27 42.41
N ARG A 534 44.85 16.69 41.33
CA ARG A 534 43.45 17.06 41.25
C ARG A 534 42.58 15.80 41.44
N PRO A 535 41.47 15.86 42.20
CA PRO A 535 40.52 14.73 42.29
C PRO A 535 39.86 14.46 40.94
N SER A 536 39.73 13.18 40.62
CA SER A 536 39.15 12.59 39.38
C SER A 536 37.67 12.97 39.21
#